data_1ec1a54a89fb75f8681639b8f7705f2e
#
_entry.id   1ec1a54a89fb75f8681639b8f7705f2e
#
_cell.length_a   1.000
_cell.length_b   1.000
_cell.length_c   1.000
_cell.angle_alpha   90.00
_cell.angle_beta   90.00
_cell.angle_gamma   90.00
#
_symmetry.space_group_name_H-M   'P 1'
#
loop_
_entity.id
_entity.type
_entity.pdbx_description
1 polymer ?
#
loop_
_entity_poly.entity_id
_entity_poly.type
_entity_poly.pdbx_seq_one_letter_code
_entity_poly.pdbx_strand_id
1 'polypeptide(L)'
;MTRRPVPQNGRTGRVSPSKDWIAPIGGWRTDVEMADMPADAAFQLDNFFPEANRVRARYGFLAFATGLGADVQTVIPYSGVGNRLFAAAGDKIFDVTAGGAVGAPVVSGMASAHWSVQQYTNPAGQEFLRLVNGLDTPLLFNGTAWTNNFLVGTATLATQNVAVRNTAYTLSFFGTGSVALSGAFTGSLSGTGVANRVSLTFTPAAGTLVVTVSGTVTNAQLEKGSVATPYVPSTMITGIPDASLLIAVTAYRSRLWFIEKNSTNVWYLATDAVSGAATVLPVGGNMKYGGTLIAINVWTISVSTGLQQCLVLISSEGEVIVFQGSDPSSASNWGLIGTFKLGRPLGTDRCLLSVGADLAIMTTDGIVPITKAVQLDRGATSLGAITAKIGPTWRETVAAAGTTSEEWQLSSFPARQMAIVNLPSSFGPYQYVMNTETGAWCRFVGMPASCWATWQDRLFFGAGDGTVYEAEVGANDNGVAIDALMVGAWSRYGDGLSTKLSKLIGVTAQ
;
A
#
# COMPACT_ATOMS: atom_id res chain seq x y z
N MET A 1 43.83 52.80 69.28
CA MET A 1 42.43 52.48 68.72
C MET A 1 42.61 51.48 67.59
N THR A 2 42.43 50.20 67.88
CA THR A 2 42.53 49.09 66.92
C THR A 2 41.14 48.86 66.26
N ARG A 3 41.04 49.08 64.95
CA ARG A 3 39.84 48.75 64.19
C ARG A 3 39.71 47.24 64.05
N ARG A 4 38.59 46.66 64.51
CA ARG A 4 38.22 45.27 64.27
C ARG A 4 37.84 45.14 62.77
N PRO A 5 38.28 44.05 62.10
CA PRO A 5 37.85 43.78 60.75
C PRO A 5 36.40 43.31 60.75
N VAL A 6 35.60 43.84 59.81
CA VAL A 6 34.18 43.44 59.52
C VAL A 6 34.24 42.08 58.77
N PRO A 7 33.54 41.05 59.22
CA PRO A 7 33.50 39.81 58.44
C PRO A 7 32.79 40.05 57.13
N GLN A 8 33.48 39.82 56.03
CA GLN A 8 32.85 39.69 54.70
C GLN A 8 32.02 38.41 54.70
N ASN A 9 30.68 38.55 54.77
CA ASN A 9 29.77 37.46 54.41
C ASN A 9 29.92 37.18 52.93
N GLY A 10 30.78 36.24 52.58
CA GLY A 10 30.82 35.65 51.27
C GLY A 10 29.46 34.92 51.03
N ARG A 11 28.60 35.59 50.31
CA ARG A 11 27.46 34.91 49.68
C ARG A 11 28.02 33.91 48.70
N THR A 12 28.22 32.67 49.18
CA THR A 12 28.33 31.52 48.29
C THR A 12 27.01 31.45 47.53
N GLY A 13 27.03 31.94 46.31
CA GLY A 13 25.90 31.73 45.38
C GLY A 13 25.64 30.25 45.33
N ARG A 14 24.50 29.82 45.87
CA ARG A 14 24.01 28.44 45.61
C ARG A 14 23.84 28.37 44.10
N VAL A 15 24.75 27.71 43.42
CA VAL A 15 24.56 27.27 42.03
C VAL A 15 23.40 26.29 42.11
N SER A 16 22.27 26.69 41.59
CA SER A 16 21.10 25.78 41.41
C SER A 16 21.54 24.68 40.47
N PRO A 17 21.53 23.42 40.88
CA PRO A 17 21.93 22.33 39.98
C PRO A 17 20.98 22.38 38.77
N SER A 18 21.54 22.61 37.60
CA SER A 18 20.83 22.41 36.36
C SER A 18 20.58 20.91 36.17
N LYS A 19 19.42 20.57 35.71
CA LYS A 19 19.09 19.19 35.37
C LYS A 19 18.65 19.16 33.92
N ASP A 20 19.34 18.35 33.14
CA ASP A 20 19.02 18.19 31.72
C ASP A 20 17.74 17.34 31.57
N TRP A 21 16.93 17.70 30.63
CA TRP A 21 15.79 16.89 30.22
C TRP A 21 16.27 15.89 29.18
N ILE A 22 15.97 14.62 29.40
CA ILE A 22 16.34 13.54 28.49
C ILE A 22 15.43 13.63 27.28
N ALA A 23 16.02 13.64 26.07
CA ALA A 23 15.26 13.56 24.83
C ALA A 23 14.49 12.24 24.76
N PRO A 24 13.22 12.22 24.34
CA PRO A 24 12.40 11.03 24.29
C PRO A 24 12.74 10.11 23.09
N ILE A 25 13.96 9.60 23.06
CA ILE A 25 14.45 8.67 22.04
C ILE A 25 13.74 7.31 22.11
N GLY A 26 13.18 6.94 23.28
CA GLY A 26 12.33 5.76 23.46
C GLY A 26 10.97 5.88 22.77
N GLY A 27 10.63 7.10 22.29
CA GLY A 27 9.45 7.41 21.49
C GLY A 27 8.15 7.57 22.28
N TRP A 28 7.08 7.65 21.54
CA TRP A 28 5.72 7.77 22.04
C TRP A 28 5.25 6.45 22.66
N ARG A 29 4.68 6.53 23.86
CA ARG A 29 4.16 5.38 24.60
C ARG A 29 2.82 5.70 25.24
N THR A 30 1.91 4.75 25.19
CA THR A 30 0.59 4.84 25.84
C THR A 30 0.27 3.60 26.67
N ASP A 31 1.19 2.64 26.75
CA ASP A 31 1.08 1.38 27.49
C ASP A 31 1.39 1.53 29.00
N VAL A 32 1.89 2.68 29.41
CA VAL A 32 2.23 3.01 30.81
C VAL A 32 1.70 4.38 31.17
N GLU A 33 1.37 4.58 32.45
CA GLU A 33 0.97 5.90 32.94
C GLU A 33 2.13 6.89 32.91
N MET A 34 1.82 8.19 32.77
CA MET A 34 2.82 9.25 32.66
C MET A 34 3.78 9.30 33.84
N ALA A 35 3.30 8.92 35.05
CA ALA A 35 4.09 8.92 36.27
C ALA A 35 5.14 7.78 36.32
N ASP A 36 4.87 6.65 35.65
CA ASP A 36 5.71 5.45 35.62
C ASP A 36 6.46 5.31 34.29
N MET A 37 6.30 6.30 33.41
CA MET A 37 6.91 6.29 32.07
C MET A 37 8.43 6.42 32.16
N PRO A 38 9.20 5.67 31.36
CA PRO A 38 10.65 5.87 31.23
C PRO A 38 10.98 7.31 30.86
N ALA A 39 12.05 7.85 31.44
CA ALA A 39 12.43 9.26 31.25
C ALA A 39 12.78 9.62 29.80
N ASP A 40 13.14 8.64 28.98
CA ASP A 40 13.46 8.73 27.57
C ASP A 40 12.24 8.46 26.65
N ALA A 41 11.03 8.42 27.21
CA ALA A 41 9.79 8.24 26.47
C ALA A 41 8.92 9.50 26.54
N ALA A 42 7.92 9.59 25.66
CA ALA A 42 6.96 10.68 25.61
C ALA A 42 5.52 10.13 25.64
N PHE A 43 4.65 10.82 26.39
CA PHE A 43 3.21 10.61 26.37
C PHE A 43 2.57 11.09 25.05
N GLN A 44 3.14 12.17 24.48
CA GLN A 44 2.76 12.68 23.17
C GLN A 44 4.02 13.12 22.42
N LEU A 45 4.13 12.71 21.17
CA LEU A 45 5.26 13.00 20.32
C LEU A 45 4.78 13.23 18.88
N ASP A 46 4.32 14.45 18.62
CA ASP A 46 3.73 14.87 17.36
C ASP A 46 4.75 15.63 16.52
N ASN A 47 4.94 15.18 15.29
CA ASN A 47 5.86 15.78 14.32
C ASN A 47 7.35 15.80 14.78
N PHE A 48 7.67 14.96 15.75
CA PHE A 48 9.02 14.67 16.17
C PHE A 48 9.35 13.19 15.89
N PHE A 49 10.44 12.95 15.19
CA PHE A 49 10.89 11.59 14.85
C PHE A 49 12.02 11.16 15.79
N PRO A 50 11.84 10.08 16.57
CA PRO A 50 12.86 9.55 17.47
C PRO A 50 13.90 8.73 16.70
N GLU A 51 15.16 9.15 16.77
CA GLU A 51 16.32 8.44 16.25
C GLU A 51 17.11 7.80 17.42
N ALA A 52 18.09 6.98 17.12
CA ALA A 52 18.83 6.24 18.15
C ALA A 52 19.49 7.11 19.21
N ASN A 53 19.88 8.34 18.88
CA ASN A 53 20.64 9.23 19.75
C ASN A 53 20.05 10.65 19.89
N ARG A 54 18.96 10.93 19.21
CA ARG A 54 18.30 12.25 19.24
C ARG A 54 16.82 12.14 18.84
N VAL A 55 16.10 13.22 19.06
CA VAL A 55 14.75 13.42 18.49
C VAL A 55 14.83 14.65 17.59
N ARG A 56 14.41 14.50 16.34
CA ARG A 56 14.35 15.59 15.37
C ARG A 56 12.90 15.94 15.01
N ALA A 57 12.62 17.18 14.65
CA ALA A 57 11.40 17.49 13.95
C ALA A 57 11.34 16.72 12.63
N ARG A 58 10.16 16.28 12.20
CA ARG A 58 10.01 15.70 10.87
C ARG A 58 10.32 16.74 9.80
N TYR A 59 10.69 16.28 8.63
CA TYR A 59 10.70 17.15 7.46
C TYR A 59 9.26 17.38 6.97
N GLY A 60 9.10 18.41 6.15
CA GLY A 60 7.82 18.75 5.55
C GLY A 60 7.51 17.94 4.30
N PHE A 61 6.60 18.49 3.51
CA PHE A 61 6.27 17.98 2.19
C PHE A 61 6.08 19.12 1.19
N LEU A 62 6.24 18.83 -0.09
CA LEU A 62 6.05 19.78 -1.19
C LEU A 62 5.18 19.16 -2.28
N ALA A 63 4.37 19.98 -2.95
CA ALA A 63 3.62 19.55 -4.10
C ALA A 63 4.58 19.07 -5.20
N PHE A 64 4.42 17.82 -5.63
CA PHE A 64 5.21 17.20 -6.68
C PHE A 64 4.47 17.21 -8.02
N ALA A 65 3.24 16.68 -8.07
CA ALA A 65 2.40 16.72 -9.26
C ALA A 65 0.99 17.19 -8.92
N THR A 66 0.43 18.08 -9.73
CA THR A 66 -0.83 18.78 -9.47
C THR A 66 -1.81 18.65 -10.63
N GLY A 67 -3.11 18.86 -10.36
CA GLY A 67 -4.13 18.90 -11.41
C GLY A 67 -4.73 17.54 -11.78
N LEU A 68 -4.64 16.52 -10.92
CA LEU A 68 -5.25 15.21 -11.16
C LEU A 68 -6.79 15.24 -11.05
N GLY A 69 -7.35 16.25 -10.39
CA GLY A 69 -8.79 16.57 -10.40
C GLY A 69 -9.67 15.72 -9.49
N ALA A 70 -9.13 14.75 -8.78
CA ALA A 70 -9.84 13.90 -7.81
C ALA A 70 -8.85 13.35 -6.78
N ASP A 71 -9.36 12.76 -5.69
CA ASP A 71 -8.55 12.10 -4.67
C ASP A 71 -7.59 11.07 -5.27
N VAL A 72 -6.30 11.19 -4.90
CA VAL A 72 -5.24 10.28 -5.36
C VAL A 72 -5.17 9.08 -4.44
N GLN A 73 -5.80 7.98 -4.82
CA GLN A 73 -5.93 6.78 -3.99
C GLN A 73 -4.81 5.76 -4.18
N THR A 74 -4.03 5.88 -5.25
CA THR A 74 -2.86 5.02 -5.46
C THR A 74 -1.76 5.78 -6.19
N VAL A 75 -0.57 5.82 -5.60
CA VAL A 75 0.67 6.19 -6.27
C VAL A 75 1.39 4.90 -6.69
N ILE A 76 1.77 4.80 -7.95
CA ILE A 76 2.21 3.57 -8.61
C ILE A 76 3.64 3.73 -9.09
N PRO A 77 4.64 3.26 -8.35
CA PRO A 77 6.03 3.28 -8.79
C PRO A 77 6.28 2.17 -9.83
N TYR A 78 7.05 2.49 -10.83
CA TYR A 78 7.61 1.55 -11.80
C TYR A 78 9.12 1.71 -11.84
N SER A 79 9.84 0.63 -11.56
CA SER A 79 11.30 0.56 -11.58
C SER A 79 11.73 -0.33 -12.73
N GLY A 80 12.03 0.26 -13.89
CA GLY A 80 12.41 -0.47 -15.09
C GLY A 80 13.13 0.43 -16.07
N VAL A 81 13.22 0.01 -17.32
CA VAL A 81 13.77 0.85 -18.39
C VAL A 81 12.94 2.12 -18.50
N GLY A 82 13.51 3.26 -18.08
CA GLY A 82 12.83 4.55 -18.04
C GLY A 82 11.89 4.70 -16.83
N ASN A 83 12.40 4.43 -15.61
CA ASN A 83 11.67 4.59 -14.33
C ASN A 83 10.53 5.59 -14.39
N ARG A 84 9.34 5.19 -13.96
CA ARG A 84 8.14 6.03 -14.02
C ARG A 84 7.40 6.06 -12.69
N LEU A 85 6.69 7.14 -12.48
CA LEU A 85 5.74 7.28 -11.38
C LEU A 85 4.37 7.59 -11.97
N PHE A 86 3.38 6.78 -11.63
CA PHE A 86 2.00 7.03 -12.01
C PHE A 86 1.16 7.31 -10.77
N ALA A 87 0.02 7.98 -10.97
CA ALA A 87 -0.94 8.22 -9.91
C ALA A 87 -2.37 7.98 -10.43
N ALA A 88 -3.14 7.23 -9.65
CA ALA A 88 -4.54 6.97 -9.94
C ALA A 88 -5.41 7.89 -9.10
N ALA A 89 -6.29 8.65 -9.77
CA ALA A 89 -7.21 9.61 -9.18
C ALA A 89 -8.57 9.54 -9.89
N GLY A 90 -9.65 9.37 -9.11
CA GLY A 90 -11.00 9.21 -9.64
C GLY A 90 -11.11 8.04 -10.62
N ASP A 91 -11.40 8.33 -11.88
CA ASP A 91 -11.54 7.34 -12.95
C ASP A 91 -10.32 7.26 -13.88
N LYS A 92 -9.15 7.82 -13.47
CA LYS A 92 -8.00 8.02 -14.36
C LYS A 92 -6.68 7.61 -13.72
N ILE A 93 -5.70 7.27 -14.57
CA ILE A 93 -4.29 7.14 -14.20
C ILE A 93 -3.50 8.18 -14.99
N PHE A 94 -2.61 8.89 -14.31
CA PHE A 94 -1.74 9.91 -14.89
C PHE A 94 -0.28 9.49 -14.79
N ASP A 95 0.54 9.88 -15.76
CA ASP A 95 2.00 9.84 -15.65
C ASP A 95 2.44 11.11 -14.91
N VAL A 96 2.96 10.94 -13.71
CA VAL A 96 3.43 12.03 -12.83
C VAL A 96 4.95 12.06 -12.70
N THR A 97 5.66 11.30 -13.53
CA THR A 97 7.12 11.13 -13.46
C THR A 97 7.89 12.45 -13.47
N ALA A 98 7.46 13.41 -14.29
CA ALA A 98 8.15 14.69 -14.44
C ALA A 98 7.80 15.71 -13.33
N GLY A 99 6.76 15.43 -12.53
CA GLY A 99 6.22 16.43 -11.60
C GLY A 99 5.52 17.59 -12.30
N GLY A 100 5.07 18.59 -11.53
CA GLY A 100 4.35 19.76 -12.02
C GLY A 100 2.89 19.48 -12.40
N ALA A 101 2.32 20.29 -13.29
CA ALA A 101 0.96 20.09 -13.76
C ALA A 101 0.88 18.87 -14.65
N VAL A 102 -0.08 17.96 -14.36
CA VAL A 102 -0.22 16.71 -15.14
C VAL A 102 -0.79 16.98 -16.54
N GLY A 103 -0.37 16.15 -17.49
CA GLY A 103 -0.92 16.12 -18.84
C GLY A 103 -2.22 15.32 -18.95
N ALA A 104 -2.52 14.85 -20.14
CA ALA A 104 -3.66 13.95 -20.37
C ALA A 104 -3.45 12.62 -19.62
N PRO A 105 -4.54 11.98 -19.13
CA PRO A 105 -4.44 10.69 -18.47
C PRO A 105 -3.95 9.61 -19.45
N VAL A 106 -3.13 8.68 -18.93
CA VAL A 106 -2.64 7.52 -19.70
C VAL A 106 -3.64 6.36 -19.70
N VAL A 107 -4.54 6.33 -18.72
CA VAL A 107 -5.71 5.42 -18.66
C VAL A 107 -6.89 6.22 -18.14
N SER A 108 -8.10 5.93 -18.61
CA SER A 108 -9.35 6.60 -18.19
C SER A 108 -10.54 5.65 -18.19
N GLY A 109 -11.63 6.08 -17.55
CA GLY A 109 -12.87 5.33 -17.47
C GLY A 109 -12.83 4.17 -16.49
N MET A 110 -12.00 4.24 -15.46
CA MET A 110 -11.91 3.26 -14.38
C MET A 110 -13.04 3.46 -13.37
N ALA A 111 -13.39 2.40 -12.65
CA ALA A 111 -14.42 2.46 -11.62
C ALA A 111 -13.86 2.88 -10.25
N SER A 112 -12.55 2.70 -10.03
CA SER A 112 -11.86 3.03 -8.80
C SER A 112 -10.42 3.43 -9.06
N ALA A 113 -9.90 4.31 -8.23
CA ALA A 113 -8.49 4.69 -8.20
C ALA A 113 -7.68 3.89 -7.15
N HIS A 114 -8.32 3.01 -6.38
CA HIS A 114 -7.64 2.12 -5.45
C HIS A 114 -7.19 0.85 -6.19
N TRP A 115 -5.87 0.66 -6.32
CA TRP A 115 -5.27 -0.45 -7.05
C TRP A 115 -4.31 -1.25 -6.17
N SER A 116 -4.38 -2.57 -6.25
CA SER A 116 -3.30 -3.47 -5.87
C SER A 116 -2.33 -3.60 -7.03
N VAL A 117 -1.04 -3.40 -6.76
CA VAL A 117 -0.01 -3.26 -7.79
C VAL A 117 1.11 -4.25 -7.54
N GLN A 118 1.49 -4.98 -8.58
CA GLN A 118 2.66 -5.86 -8.55
C GLN A 118 3.56 -5.61 -9.75
N GLN A 119 4.80 -5.27 -9.49
CA GLN A 119 5.85 -5.28 -10.52
C GLN A 119 6.34 -6.72 -10.72
N TYR A 120 6.53 -7.10 -11.96
CA TYR A 120 7.00 -8.43 -12.34
C TYR A 120 8.00 -8.36 -13.47
N THR A 121 9.12 -9.08 -13.34
CA THR A 121 10.14 -9.21 -14.38
C THR A 121 10.16 -10.64 -14.88
N ASN A 122 10.01 -10.85 -16.18
CA ASN A 122 10.08 -12.17 -16.79
C ASN A 122 11.55 -12.60 -17.03
N PRO A 123 11.81 -13.89 -17.36
CA PRO A 123 13.18 -14.38 -17.62
C PRO A 123 13.88 -13.69 -18.80
N ALA A 124 13.13 -13.06 -19.71
CA ALA A 124 13.71 -12.27 -20.81
C ALA A 124 14.14 -10.85 -20.38
N GLY A 125 13.98 -10.51 -19.08
CA GLY A 125 14.33 -9.20 -18.53
C GLY A 125 13.33 -8.10 -18.87
N GLN A 126 12.14 -8.45 -19.36
CA GLN A 126 11.06 -7.49 -19.56
C GLN A 126 10.32 -7.24 -18.25
N GLU A 127 10.04 -5.98 -17.95
CA GLU A 127 9.42 -5.53 -16.72
C GLU A 127 8.00 -5.06 -16.96
N PHE A 128 7.11 -5.47 -16.09
CA PHE A 128 5.67 -5.23 -16.19
C PHE A 128 5.13 -4.73 -14.85
N LEU A 129 4.06 -3.90 -14.90
CA LEU A 129 3.17 -3.70 -13.77
C LEU A 129 1.84 -4.40 -14.06
N ARG A 130 1.40 -5.22 -13.13
CA ARG A 130 0.06 -5.79 -13.14
C ARG A 130 -0.78 -5.13 -12.05
N LEU A 131 -1.96 -4.63 -12.41
CA LEU A 131 -2.87 -3.95 -11.50
C LEU A 131 -4.23 -4.62 -11.49
N VAL A 132 -4.82 -4.70 -10.30
CA VAL A 132 -6.17 -5.20 -10.05
C VAL A 132 -6.85 -4.32 -8.99
N ASN A 133 -8.19 -4.17 -9.04
CA ASN A 133 -8.95 -3.35 -8.07
C ASN A 133 -10.31 -3.94 -7.67
N GLY A 134 -10.65 -5.14 -8.15
CA GLY A 134 -11.92 -5.80 -7.84
C GLY A 134 -13.16 -5.14 -8.45
N LEU A 135 -13.00 -4.23 -9.42
CA LEU A 135 -14.06 -3.49 -10.08
C LEU A 135 -13.83 -3.34 -11.59
N ASP A 136 -12.57 -3.26 -12.00
CA ASP A 136 -12.16 -3.07 -13.38
C ASP A 136 -11.37 -4.28 -13.89
N THR A 137 -11.35 -4.46 -15.19
CA THR A 137 -10.47 -5.45 -15.83
C THR A 137 -9.02 -5.16 -15.47
N PRO A 138 -8.24 -6.19 -15.09
CA PRO A 138 -6.83 -6.03 -14.75
C PRO A 138 -6.04 -5.26 -15.80
N LEU A 139 -5.27 -4.27 -15.37
CA LEU A 139 -4.40 -3.48 -16.22
C LEU A 139 -3.00 -4.09 -16.28
N LEU A 140 -2.32 -3.87 -17.40
CA LEU A 140 -0.90 -4.18 -17.56
C LEU A 140 -0.17 -2.98 -18.15
N PHE A 141 0.94 -2.59 -17.55
CA PHE A 141 1.94 -1.70 -18.13
C PHE A 141 3.16 -2.54 -18.53
N ASN A 142 3.62 -2.41 -19.78
CA ASN A 142 4.71 -3.22 -20.32
C ASN A 142 6.07 -2.46 -20.41
N GLY A 143 6.21 -1.41 -19.61
CA GLY A 143 7.37 -0.52 -19.66
C GLY A 143 7.25 0.64 -20.64
N THR A 144 6.33 0.54 -21.62
CA THR A 144 6.12 1.55 -22.66
C THR A 144 4.69 2.04 -22.72
N ALA A 145 3.73 1.14 -22.67
CA ALA A 145 2.30 1.43 -22.85
C ALA A 145 1.43 0.69 -21.83
N TRP A 146 0.34 1.33 -21.45
CA TRP A 146 -0.74 0.71 -20.72
C TRP A 146 -1.65 -0.09 -21.66
N THR A 147 -2.12 -1.22 -21.18
CA THR A 147 -3.04 -2.07 -21.92
C THR A 147 -4.29 -2.32 -21.11
N ASN A 148 -5.42 -2.03 -21.71
CA ASN A 148 -6.76 -2.33 -21.21
C ASN A 148 -7.54 -3.15 -22.24
N ASN A 149 -6.84 -4.01 -22.99
CA ASN A 149 -7.39 -4.79 -24.08
C ASN A 149 -8.22 -5.96 -23.56
N PHE A 150 -9.42 -6.14 -24.11
CA PHE A 150 -10.40 -7.14 -23.71
C PHE A 150 -10.51 -8.31 -24.68
N LEU A 151 -9.81 -8.29 -25.80
CA LEU A 151 -9.84 -9.35 -26.79
C LEU A 151 -8.48 -9.99 -27.01
N VAL A 152 -8.49 -11.32 -27.08
CA VAL A 152 -7.32 -12.10 -27.51
C VAL A 152 -7.37 -12.21 -29.03
N GLY A 153 -6.41 -11.57 -29.71
CA GLY A 153 -6.41 -11.51 -31.16
C GLY A 153 -5.83 -12.74 -31.82
N THR A 154 -6.63 -13.78 -32.10
CA THR A 154 -6.36 -14.75 -33.18
C THR A 154 -7.67 -15.29 -33.71
N ALA A 155 -7.67 -15.66 -34.97
CA ALA A 155 -8.77 -15.98 -35.87
C ALA A 155 -9.74 -17.11 -35.49
N THR A 156 -9.68 -17.67 -34.31
CA THR A 156 -10.46 -18.86 -33.91
C THR A 156 -11.34 -18.68 -32.68
N LEU A 157 -11.49 -17.46 -32.18
CA LEU A 157 -12.33 -17.22 -31.00
C LEU A 157 -13.81 -17.15 -31.43
N ALA A 158 -14.53 -18.21 -31.14
CA ALA A 158 -15.94 -18.29 -31.50
C ALA A 158 -16.80 -17.27 -30.73
N THR A 159 -16.59 -17.14 -29.42
CA THR A 159 -17.37 -16.24 -28.55
C THR A 159 -16.60 -15.89 -27.28
N GLN A 160 -16.67 -14.64 -26.86
CA GLN A 160 -16.12 -14.15 -25.58
C GLN A 160 -17.16 -13.32 -24.84
N ASN A 161 -17.16 -13.45 -23.51
CA ASN A 161 -17.94 -12.62 -22.61
C ASN A 161 -17.03 -11.60 -21.93
N VAL A 162 -17.38 -10.33 -22.02
CA VAL A 162 -16.62 -9.22 -21.45
C VAL A 162 -17.54 -8.40 -20.56
N ALA A 163 -17.17 -8.20 -19.30
CA ALA A 163 -17.87 -7.27 -18.42
C ALA A 163 -17.59 -5.83 -18.86
N VAL A 164 -18.66 -5.08 -19.17
CA VAL A 164 -18.58 -3.69 -19.63
C VAL A 164 -19.42 -2.77 -18.76
N ARG A 165 -19.09 -1.49 -18.79
CA ARG A 165 -19.77 -0.42 -18.05
C ARG A 165 -20.33 0.61 -19.03
N ASN A 166 -21.18 1.51 -18.53
CA ASN A 166 -21.75 2.60 -19.34
C ASN A 166 -20.67 3.69 -19.58
N THR A 167 -19.72 3.37 -20.45
CA THR A 167 -18.65 4.26 -20.92
C THR A 167 -18.30 3.91 -22.36
N ALA A 168 -17.59 4.79 -23.08
CA ALA A 168 -17.20 4.53 -24.46
C ALA A 168 -16.20 3.38 -24.55
N TYR A 169 -16.41 2.50 -25.53
CA TYR A 169 -15.47 1.46 -25.95
C TYR A 169 -15.20 1.57 -27.45
N THR A 170 -14.02 1.19 -27.87
CA THR A 170 -13.65 1.08 -29.28
C THR A 170 -13.18 -0.35 -29.59
N LEU A 171 -13.93 -1.03 -30.44
CA LEU A 171 -13.52 -2.30 -31.05
C LEU A 171 -12.74 -2.01 -32.32
N SER A 172 -11.60 -2.66 -32.52
CA SER A 172 -10.83 -2.55 -33.76
C SER A 172 -10.13 -3.85 -34.10
N PHE A 173 -9.93 -4.13 -35.41
CA PHE A 173 -9.19 -5.31 -35.87
C PHE A 173 -8.76 -5.16 -37.34
N PHE A 174 -7.91 -6.07 -37.81
CA PHE A 174 -7.57 -6.27 -39.21
C PHE A 174 -8.18 -7.56 -39.73
N GLY A 175 -8.45 -7.67 -41.02
CA GLY A 175 -8.93 -8.90 -41.63
C GLY A 175 -10.15 -8.71 -42.53
N THR A 176 -10.70 -9.81 -43.00
CA THR A 176 -11.92 -9.87 -43.86
C THR A 176 -13.13 -10.46 -43.15
N GLY A 177 -12.95 -10.88 -41.90
CA GLY A 177 -14.00 -11.42 -41.06
C GLY A 177 -14.91 -10.36 -40.44
N SER A 178 -15.70 -10.75 -39.49
CA SER A 178 -16.60 -9.85 -38.77
C SER A 178 -16.62 -10.16 -37.27
N VAL A 179 -16.91 -9.13 -36.48
CA VAL A 179 -17.15 -9.25 -35.05
C VAL A 179 -18.54 -8.75 -34.74
N ALA A 180 -19.38 -9.64 -34.22
CA ALA A 180 -20.73 -9.32 -33.75
C ALA A 180 -20.71 -9.08 -32.24
N LEU A 181 -21.43 -8.07 -31.77
CA LEU A 181 -21.62 -7.69 -30.38
C LEU A 181 -23.08 -7.92 -30.00
N SER A 182 -23.31 -8.52 -28.83
CA SER A 182 -24.65 -8.73 -28.26
C SER A 182 -24.62 -8.62 -26.74
N GLY A 183 -25.77 -8.70 -26.08
CA GLY A 183 -25.88 -8.48 -24.64
C GLY A 183 -25.93 -7.01 -24.28
N ALA A 184 -24.93 -6.49 -23.56
CA ALA A 184 -24.87 -5.10 -23.10
C ALA A 184 -24.86 -4.06 -24.23
N PHE A 185 -24.52 -4.46 -25.44
CA PHE A 185 -24.64 -3.67 -26.69
C PHE A 185 -24.86 -4.59 -27.88
N THR A 186 -25.68 -4.16 -28.81
CA THR A 186 -25.94 -4.91 -30.06
C THR A 186 -25.40 -4.13 -31.26
N GLY A 187 -24.51 -4.78 -32.00
CA GLY A 187 -23.87 -4.20 -33.17
C GLY A 187 -22.96 -5.17 -33.88
N SER A 188 -22.36 -4.74 -34.99
CA SER A 188 -21.33 -5.54 -35.69
C SER A 188 -20.33 -4.64 -36.38
N LEU A 189 -19.09 -5.15 -36.54
CA LEU A 189 -18.04 -4.54 -37.32
C LEU A 189 -17.53 -5.57 -38.33
N SER A 190 -17.48 -5.20 -39.61
CA SER A 190 -16.95 -6.04 -40.70
C SER A 190 -15.57 -5.55 -41.13
N GLY A 191 -14.67 -6.48 -41.33
CA GLY A 191 -13.31 -6.19 -41.83
C GLY A 191 -13.32 -5.89 -43.35
N THR A 192 -12.39 -5.07 -43.78
CA THR A 192 -12.26 -4.62 -45.16
C THR A 192 -10.97 -5.11 -45.85
N GLY A 193 -10.17 -5.89 -45.16
CA GLY A 193 -8.92 -6.47 -45.68
C GLY A 193 -7.86 -6.67 -44.64
N VAL A 194 -6.88 -7.52 -44.95
CA VAL A 194 -5.80 -7.89 -43.98
C VAL A 194 -4.84 -6.74 -43.67
N ALA A 195 -4.77 -5.74 -44.52
CA ALA A 195 -3.92 -4.55 -44.32
C ALA A 195 -4.70 -3.34 -43.74
N ASN A 196 -6.02 -3.45 -43.66
CA ASN A 196 -6.89 -2.35 -43.26
C ASN A 196 -7.43 -2.58 -41.85
N ARG A 197 -7.12 -1.65 -40.96
CA ARG A 197 -7.69 -1.65 -39.60
C ARG A 197 -9.07 -0.98 -39.64
N VAL A 198 -10.07 -1.72 -39.21
CA VAL A 198 -11.44 -1.19 -39.02
C VAL A 198 -11.67 -0.92 -37.53
N SER A 199 -12.55 0.05 -37.21
CA SER A 199 -12.93 0.35 -35.84
C SER A 199 -14.39 0.73 -35.69
N LEU A 200 -14.96 0.42 -34.52
CA LEU A 200 -16.33 0.78 -34.11
C LEU A 200 -16.28 1.29 -32.68
N THR A 201 -16.68 2.54 -32.47
CA THR A 201 -16.84 3.11 -31.12
C THR A 201 -18.29 3.04 -30.70
N PHE A 202 -18.56 2.59 -29.48
CA PHE A 202 -19.89 2.42 -28.92
C PHE A 202 -19.89 2.59 -27.40
N THR A 203 -21.07 2.86 -26.83
CA THR A 203 -21.28 2.95 -25.39
C THR A 203 -22.30 1.89 -24.97
N PRO A 204 -21.86 0.78 -24.32
CA PRO A 204 -22.77 -0.27 -23.88
C PRO A 204 -23.50 0.14 -22.59
N ALA A 205 -24.61 -0.53 -22.29
CA ALA A 205 -25.11 -0.56 -20.90
C ALA A 205 -24.13 -1.32 -19.99
N ALA A 206 -24.19 -1.07 -18.67
CA ALA A 206 -23.44 -1.89 -17.74
C ALA A 206 -23.93 -3.35 -17.77
N GLY A 207 -23.03 -4.31 -17.89
CA GLY A 207 -23.38 -5.73 -17.96
C GLY A 207 -22.38 -6.55 -18.78
N THR A 208 -22.82 -7.70 -19.26
CA THR A 208 -21.99 -8.60 -20.07
C THR A 208 -22.16 -8.28 -21.55
N LEU A 209 -21.06 -7.92 -22.21
CA LEU A 209 -20.94 -7.84 -23.66
C LEU A 209 -20.51 -9.19 -24.20
N VAL A 210 -21.25 -9.75 -25.13
CA VAL A 210 -20.89 -10.98 -25.83
C VAL A 210 -20.27 -10.61 -27.16
N VAL A 211 -19.04 -11.04 -27.39
CA VAL A 211 -18.27 -10.78 -28.61
C VAL A 211 -18.13 -12.07 -29.39
N THR A 212 -18.65 -12.12 -30.60
CA THR A 212 -18.62 -13.29 -31.50
C THR A 212 -17.81 -12.98 -32.73
N VAL A 213 -16.73 -13.76 -32.96
CA VAL A 213 -15.84 -13.58 -34.10
C VAL A 213 -16.17 -14.57 -35.20
N SER A 214 -16.23 -14.12 -36.44
CA SER A 214 -16.50 -14.94 -37.64
C SER A 214 -15.52 -14.59 -38.76
N GLY A 215 -14.95 -15.58 -39.39
CA GLY A 215 -13.98 -15.41 -40.48
C GLY A 215 -12.60 -14.97 -40.01
N THR A 216 -11.82 -14.35 -40.90
CA THR A 216 -10.44 -13.95 -40.61
C THR A 216 -10.41 -12.60 -39.89
N VAL A 217 -10.15 -12.60 -38.61
CA VAL A 217 -9.97 -11.42 -37.74
C VAL A 217 -8.61 -11.53 -37.05
N THR A 218 -7.76 -10.54 -37.25
CA THR A 218 -6.41 -10.51 -36.66
C THR A 218 -6.18 -9.20 -35.91
N ASN A 219 -5.34 -9.24 -34.87
CA ASN A 219 -5.01 -8.09 -34.04
C ASN A 219 -6.29 -7.36 -33.53
N ALA A 220 -7.28 -8.15 -33.11
CA ALA A 220 -8.51 -7.62 -32.55
C ALA A 220 -8.25 -7.02 -31.18
N GLN A 221 -8.86 -5.86 -30.93
CA GLN A 221 -8.67 -5.10 -29.69
C GLN A 221 -9.98 -4.39 -29.34
N LEU A 222 -10.46 -4.60 -28.12
CA LEU A 222 -11.57 -3.87 -27.52
C LEU A 222 -11.00 -3.02 -26.38
N GLU A 223 -11.16 -1.71 -26.47
CA GLU A 223 -10.54 -0.76 -25.56
C GLU A 223 -11.59 0.13 -24.93
N LYS A 224 -11.39 0.54 -23.66
CA LYS A 224 -12.10 1.69 -23.12
C LYS A 224 -11.56 2.96 -23.78
N GLY A 225 -12.47 3.84 -24.20
CA GLY A 225 -12.14 5.08 -24.89
C GLY A 225 -12.82 5.18 -26.24
N SER A 226 -12.73 6.35 -26.85
CA SER A 226 -13.38 6.69 -28.13
C SER A 226 -12.47 6.59 -29.35
N VAL A 227 -11.22 6.16 -29.18
CA VAL A 227 -10.21 6.09 -30.26
C VAL A 227 -9.48 4.76 -30.17
N ALA A 228 -9.28 4.09 -31.33
CA ALA A 228 -8.46 2.89 -31.42
C ALA A 228 -6.97 3.25 -31.30
N THR A 229 -6.29 2.70 -30.29
CA THR A 229 -4.83 2.83 -30.13
C THR A 229 -4.09 1.81 -31.01
N PRO A 230 -2.78 1.92 -31.24
CA PRO A 230 -2.00 0.87 -31.89
C PRO A 230 -2.23 -0.48 -31.23
N TYR A 231 -2.29 -1.56 -32.04
CA TYR A 231 -2.49 -2.90 -31.49
C TYR A 231 -1.39 -3.28 -30.49
N VAL A 232 -1.83 -3.70 -29.33
CA VAL A 232 -0.97 -4.30 -28.30
C VAL A 232 -1.40 -5.75 -28.12
N PRO A 233 -0.48 -6.75 -28.19
CA PRO A 233 -0.82 -8.14 -27.96
C PRO A 233 -1.63 -8.33 -26.66
N SER A 234 -2.60 -9.20 -26.69
CA SER A 234 -3.54 -9.39 -25.58
C SER A 234 -2.83 -9.65 -24.25
N THR A 235 -3.23 -8.92 -23.23
CA THR A 235 -2.72 -8.98 -21.86
C THR A 235 -3.77 -9.45 -20.88
N MET A 236 -4.86 -10.06 -21.39
CA MET A 236 -5.97 -10.56 -20.58
C MET A 236 -5.54 -11.72 -19.68
N ILE A 237 -6.19 -11.77 -18.53
CA ILE A 237 -6.27 -12.96 -17.70
C ILE A 237 -7.57 -13.68 -18.11
N THR A 238 -7.45 -14.92 -18.57
CA THR A 238 -8.57 -15.77 -18.98
C THR A 238 -8.71 -16.96 -18.02
N GLY A 239 -9.75 -17.77 -18.17
CA GLY A 239 -10.00 -18.91 -17.27
C GLY A 239 -10.74 -18.52 -15.98
N ILE A 240 -10.81 -17.25 -15.66
CA ILE A 240 -11.61 -16.70 -14.57
C ILE A 240 -12.96 -16.27 -15.13
N PRO A 241 -14.10 -16.60 -14.48
CA PRO A 241 -15.42 -16.19 -14.95
C PRO A 241 -15.56 -14.67 -15.11
N ASP A 242 -15.02 -13.89 -14.18
CA ASP A 242 -14.95 -12.44 -14.24
C ASP A 242 -13.62 -11.93 -13.64
N ALA A 243 -12.67 -11.59 -14.50
CA ALA A 243 -11.36 -11.11 -14.05
C ALA A 243 -11.42 -9.71 -13.39
N SER A 244 -12.52 -8.96 -13.54
CA SER A 244 -12.70 -7.69 -12.86
C SER A 244 -12.89 -7.82 -11.34
N LEU A 245 -13.17 -9.04 -10.86
CA LEU A 245 -13.30 -9.34 -9.44
C LEU A 245 -11.96 -9.60 -8.74
N LEU A 246 -10.83 -9.48 -9.42
CA LEU A 246 -9.52 -9.64 -8.80
C LEU A 246 -9.17 -8.40 -7.97
N ILE A 247 -8.93 -8.59 -6.65
CA ILE A 247 -8.71 -7.50 -5.68
C ILE A 247 -7.26 -7.34 -5.24
N ALA A 248 -6.47 -8.39 -5.29
CA ALA A 248 -5.07 -8.36 -4.86
C ALA A 248 -4.19 -9.18 -5.78
N VAL A 249 -2.95 -8.77 -5.97
CA VAL A 249 -1.97 -9.45 -6.81
C VAL A 249 -0.60 -9.49 -6.13
N THR A 250 0.09 -10.63 -6.26
CA THR A 250 1.49 -10.79 -5.83
C THR A 250 2.25 -11.70 -6.79
N ALA A 251 3.58 -11.60 -6.76
CA ALA A 251 4.48 -12.49 -7.50
C ALA A 251 5.10 -13.51 -6.55
N TYR A 252 4.89 -14.80 -6.80
CA TYR A 252 5.49 -15.88 -6.03
C TYR A 252 5.93 -17.02 -6.95
N ARG A 253 7.19 -17.46 -6.80
CA ARG A 253 7.79 -18.54 -7.60
C ARG A 253 7.56 -18.40 -9.11
N SER A 254 7.96 -17.24 -9.64
CA SER A 254 7.83 -16.89 -11.07
C SER A 254 6.40 -16.98 -11.62
N ARG A 255 5.40 -16.82 -10.78
CA ARG A 255 3.98 -16.78 -11.15
C ARG A 255 3.32 -15.54 -10.56
N LEU A 256 2.35 -14.97 -11.25
CA LEU A 256 1.42 -14.01 -10.69
C LEU A 256 0.24 -14.73 -10.05
N TRP A 257 -0.09 -14.29 -8.85
CA TRP A 257 -1.16 -14.83 -8.01
C TRP A 257 -2.16 -13.74 -7.69
N PHE A 258 -3.43 -14.11 -7.66
CA PHE A 258 -4.54 -13.17 -7.49
C PHE A 258 -5.56 -13.70 -6.49
N ILE A 259 -6.22 -12.78 -5.78
CA ILE A 259 -7.39 -13.07 -4.94
C ILE A 259 -8.64 -12.59 -5.65
N GLU A 260 -9.67 -13.42 -5.65
CA GLU A 260 -11.00 -13.10 -6.14
C GLU A 260 -11.86 -12.49 -5.01
N LYS A 261 -12.54 -11.39 -5.30
CA LYS A 261 -13.40 -10.65 -4.38
C LYS A 261 -14.54 -11.52 -3.83
N ASN A 262 -14.79 -11.41 -2.53
CA ASN A 262 -15.85 -12.14 -1.85
C ASN A 262 -15.77 -13.67 -2.03
N SER A 263 -14.56 -14.20 -2.21
CA SER A 263 -14.31 -15.60 -2.50
C SER A 263 -13.21 -16.16 -1.59
N THR A 264 -13.09 -17.47 -1.59
CA THR A 264 -11.97 -18.22 -1.01
C THR A 264 -11.04 -18.76 -2.10
N ASN A 265 -11.21 -18.32 -3.34
CA ASN A 265 -10.42 -18.73 -4.48
C ASN A 265 -9.16 -17.87 -4.63
N VAL A 266 -8.05 -18.51 -4.88
CA VAL A 266 -6.82 -17.91 -5.35
C VAL A 266 -6.61 -18.34 -6.79
N TRP A 267 -6.28 -17.41 -7.66
CA TRP A 267 -5.99 -17.68 -9.06
C TRP A 267 -4.50 -17.47 -9.33
N TYR A 268 -3.91 -18.31 -10.18
CA TYR A 268 -2.52 -18.15 -10.57
C TYR A 268 -2.31 -18.38 -12.06
N LEU A 269 -1.34 -17.67 -12.62
CA LEU A 269 -0.91 -17.83 -14.01
C LEU A 269 0.15 -18.93 -14.14
N ALA A 270 0.41 -19.36 -15.36
CA ALA A 270 1.54 -20.22 -15.68
C ALA A 270 2.87 -19.55 -15.27
N THR A 271 3.92 -20.35 -15.11
CA THR A 271 5.26 -19.82 -14.81
C THR A 271 5.69 -18.82 -15.88
N ASP A 272 6.26 -17.71 -15.43
CA ASP A 272 6.78 -16.63 -16.26
C ASP A 272 5.73 -15.89 -17.13
N ALA A 273 4.44 -16.19 -16.91
CA ALA A 273 3.35 -15.54 -17.64
C ALA A 273 2.85 -14.28 -16.90
N VAL A 274 2.61 -13.23 -17.68
CA VAL A 274 1.96 -11.99 -17.21
C VAL A 274 0.49 -11.90 -17.62
N SER A 275 0.04 -12.82 -18.47
CA SER A 275 -1.32 -12.91 -19.04
C SER A 275 -1.64 -14.35 -19.43
N GLY A 276 -2.87 -14.60 -19.87
CA GLY A 276 -3.32 -15.90 -20.36
C GLY A 276 -4.22 -16.63 -19.37
N ALA A 277 -4.32 -17.96 -19.49
CA ALA A 277 -5.22 -18.77 -18.69
C ALA A 277 -4.75 -18.87 -17.25
N ALA A 278 -5.57 -18.43 -16.32
CA ALA A 278 -5.38 -18.62 -14.89
C ALA A 278 -6.02 -19.95 -14.44
N THR A 279 -5.39 -20.55 -13.43
CA THR A 279 -5.87 -21.76 -12.78
C THR A 279 -6.30 -21.41 -11.36
N VAL A 280 -7.41 -22.01 -10.90
CA VAL A 280 -7.91 -21.80 -9.55
C VAL A 280 -7.22 -22.72 -8.53
N LEU A 281 -6.89 -22.17 -7.37
CA LEU A 281 -6.53 -22.88 -6.15
C LEU A 281 -7.61 -22.58 -5.09
N PRO A 282 -8.57 -23.48 -4.85
CA PRO A 282 -9.58 -23.27 -3.83
C PRO A 282 -8.97 -23.52 -2.44
N VAL A 283 -8.99 -22.51 -1.57
CA VAL A 283 -8.40 -22.61 -0.22
C VAL A 283 -9.43 -22.65 0.90
N GLY A 284 -10.73 -22.60 0.57
CA GLY A 284 -11.82 -22.61 1.56
C GLY A 284 -11.78 -23.79 2.51
N GLY A 285 -11.35 -24.95 2.03
CA GLY A 285 -11.18 -26.15 2.88
C GLY A 285 -10.08 -26.05 3.96
N ASN A 286 -9.19 -25.06 3.84
CA ASN A 286 -8.13 -24.79 4.82
C ASN A 286 -8.54 -23.72 5.85
N MET A 287 -9.68 -23.04 5.65
CA MET A 287 -10.20 -22.00 6.52
C MET A 287 -11.08 -22.62 7.61
N LYS A 288 -10.89 -22.17 8.85
CA LYS A 288 -11.61 -22.70 10.03
C LYS A 288 -12.64 -21.72 10.58
N TYR A 289 -12.47 -20.43 10.34
CA TYR A 289 -13.29 -19.37 10.91
C TYR A 289 -14.17 -18.65 9.88
N GLY A 290 -14.17 -19.15 8.64
CA GLY A 290 -14.96 -18.58 7.54
C GLY A 290 -14.41 -17.23 7.04
N GLY A 291 -15.30 -16.49 6.38
CA GLY A 291 -14.91 -15.23 5.72
C GLY A 291 -14.41 -15.45 4.29
N THR A 292 -13.80 -14.42 3.73
CA THR A 292 -13.25 -14.40 2.38
C THR A 292 -11.80 -13.95 2.40
N LEU A 293 -11.05 -14.25 1.35
CA LEU A 293 -9.67 -13.77 1.23
C LEU A 293 -9.65 -12.27 0.88
N ILE A 294 -8.72 -11.52 1.48
CA ILE A 294 -8.58 -10.08 1.24
C ILE A 294 -7.17 -9.65 0.86
N ALA A 295 -6.14 -10.37 1.28
CA ALA A 295 -4.76 -10.00 1.01
C ALA A 295 -3.88 -11.23 0.73
N ILE A 296 -2.85 -11.02 -0.09
CA ILE A 296 -1.87 -12.03 -0.47
C ILE A 296 -0.49 -11.39 -0.52
N ASN A 297 0.52 -12.08 0.01
CA ASN A 297 1.91 -11.64 -0.07
C ASN A 297 2.87 -12.81 0.07
N VAL A 298 4.16 -12.54 -0.02
CA VAL A 298 5.24 -13.51 0.14
C VAL A 298 5.96 -13.28 1.46
N TRP A 299 6.14 -14.35 2.22
CA TRP A 299 6.95 -14.36 3.41
C TRP A 299 8.24 -15.13 3.15
N THR A 300 9.39 -14.55 3.46
CA THR A 300 10.69 -15.17 3.29
C THR A 300 11.23 -15.60 4.66
N ILE A 301 11.39 -16.92 4.86
CA ILE A 301 11.93 -17.50 6.09
C ILE A 301 13.37 -17.92 5.89
N SER A 302 14.20 -17.68 6.91
CA SER A 302 15.55 -18.27 6.99
C SER A 302 15.46 -19.64 7.66
N VAL A 303 15.81 -20.68 6.93
CA VAL A 303 15.89 -22.06 7.43
C VAL A 303 17.33 -22.57 7.31
N SER A 304 17.65 -23.68 7.95
CA SER A 304 19.02 -24.26 7.94
C SER A 304 19.58 -24.51 6.55
N THR A 305 18.71 -24.67 5.54
CA THR A 305 19.07 -24.90 4.13
C THR A 305 19.09 -23.65 3.26
N GLY A 306 18.89 -22.46 3.84
CA GLY A 306 18.88 -21.19 3.13
C GLY A 306 17.58 -20.39 3.30
N LEU A 307 17.35 -19.43 2.40
CA LEU A 307 16.12 -18.64 2.37
C LEU A 307 15.00 -19.40 1.66
N GLN A 308 13.86 -19.49 2.31
CA GLN A 308 12.67 -20.14 1.80
C GLN A 308 11.51 -19.17 1.71
N GLN A 309 10.86 -19.11 0.56
CA GLN A 309 9.69 -18.27 0.34
C GLN A 309 8.41 -19.10 0.52
N CYS A 310 7.44 -18.48 1.21
CA CYS A 310 6.10 -19.01 1.42
C CYS A 310 5.07 -18.03 0.88
N LEU A 311 3.98 -18.56 0.34
CA LEU A 311 2.80 -17.76 -0.03
C LEU A 311 1.90 -17.60 1.18
N VAL A 312 1.54 -16.38 1.52
CA VAL A 312 0.70 -16.03 2.67
C VAL A 312 -0.61 -15.44 2.19
N LEU A 313 -1.70 -15.99 2.65
CA LEU A 313 -3.06 -15.53 2.38
C LEU A 313 -3.69 -15.07 3.69
N ILE A 314 -4.44 -13.96 3.63
CA ILE A 314 -5.13 -13.40 4.79
C ILE A 314 -6.62 -13.36 4.51
N SER A 315 -7.41 -13.89 5.46
CA SER A 315 -8.87 -13.81 5.41
C SER A 315 -9.42 -12.58 6.11
N SER A 316 -10.64 -12.19 5.76
CA SER A 316 -11.39 -11.10 6.41
C SER A 316 -11.61 -11.34 7.91
N GLU A 317 -11.58 -12.60 8.35
CA GLU A 317 -11.70 -12.97 9.76
C GLU A 317 -10.34 -13.05 10.48
N GLY A 318 -9.23 -12.75 9.79
CA GLY A 318 -7.87 -12.75 10.35
C GLY A 318 -7.23 -14.14 10.42
N GLU A 319 -7.65 -15.07 9.57
CA GLU A 319 -6.87 -16.29 9.36
C GLU A 319 -5.69 -16.02 8.43
N VAL A 320 -4.54 -16.49 8.83
CA VAL A 320 -3.29 -16.47 8.07
C VAL A 320 -3.02 -17.87 7.58
N ILE A 321 -3.10 -18.08 6.28
CA ILE A 321 -2.91 -19.38 5.64
C ILE A 321 -1.57 -19.37 4.91
N VAL A 322 -0.67 -20.26 5.25
CA VAL A 322 0.70 -20.29 4.73
C VAL A 322 0.93 -21.52 3.89
N PHE A 323 1.23 -21.33 2.62
CA PHE A 323 1.60 -22.37 1.67
C PHE A 323 3.08 -22.28 1.31
N GLN A 324 3.64 -23.44 0.98
CA GLN A 324 4.99 -23.58 0.49
C GLN A 324 5.02 -24.50 -0.73
N GLY A 325 5.90 -24.19 -1.68
CA GLY A 325 6.10 -24.99 -2.87
C GLY A 325 6.28 -24.16 -4.11
N SER A 326 6.42 -24.81 -5.26
CA SER A 326 6.62 -24.15 -6.55
C SER A 326 5.50 -24.45 -7.55
N ASP A 327 4.79 -25.56 -7.36
CA ASP A 327 3.76 -26.00 -8.30
C ASP A 327 2.49 -26.46 -7.57
N PRO A 328 1.44 -25.63 -7.54
CA PRO A 328 0.19 -25.96 -6.86
C PRO A 328 -0.61 -27.09 -7.52
N SER A 329 -0.26 -27.48 -8.73
CA SER A 329 -0.87 -28.66 -9.40
C SER A 329 -0.29 -30.00 -8.93
N SER A 330 0.82 -29.98 -8.18
CA SER A 330 1.54 -31.17 -7.73
C SER A 330 1.55 -31.27 -6.21
N ALA A 331 0.84 -32.25 -5.66
CA ALA A 331 0.78 -32.47 -4.22
C ALA A 331 2.15 -32.80 -3.56
N SER A 332 3.13 -33.22 -4.34
CA SER A 332 4.51 -33.43 -3.86
C SER A 332 5.32 -32.14 -3.78
N ASN A 333 4.93 -31.12 -4.54
CA ASN A 333 5.66 -29.86 -4.67
C ASN A 333 4.89 -28.68 -4.09
N TRP A 334 3.73 -28.90 -3.47
CA TRP A 334 2.89 -27.88 -2.88
C TRP A 334 2.25 -28.39 -1.59
N GLY A 335 2.40 -27.64 -0.50
CA GLY A 335 1.87 -28.03 0.79
C GLY A 335 1.45 -26.85 1.65
N LEU A 336 0.43 -27.08 2.46
CA LEU A 336 0.01 -26.17 3.53
C LEU A 336 1.00 -26.32 4.70
N ILE A 337 1.64 -25.23 5.10
CA ILE A 337 2.47 -25.18 6.32
C ILE A 337 1.58 -25.10 7.55
N GLY A 338 0.58 -24.24 7.52
CA GLY A 338 -0.35 -24.08 8.62
C GLY A 338 -1.36 -22.96 8.41
N THR A 339 -2.34 -22.93 9.31
CA THR A 339 -3.35 -21.86 9.41
C THR A 339 -3.33 -21.31 10.82
N PHE A 340 -3.15 -20.00 10.95
CA PHE A 340 -2.99 -19.30 12.21
C PHE A 340 -4.10 -18.25 12.35
N LYS A 341 -4.47 -17.90 13.58
CA LYS A 341 -5.54 -16.93 13.86
C LYS A 341 -4.97 -15.67 14.50
N LEU A 342 -5.19 -14.54 13.84
CA LEU A 342 -4.93 -13.19 14.35
C LEU A 342 -6.21 -12.40 14.55
N GLY A 343 -6.09 -11.13 14.97
CA GLY A 343 -7.16 -10.15 14.88
C GLY A 343 -7.60 -9.93 13.44
N ARG A 344 -8.76 -9.34 13.23
CA ARG A 344 -9.22 -8.98 11.89
C ARG A 344 -8.24 -7.99 11.26
N PRO A 345 -7.87 -8.17 10.00
CA PRO A 345 -7.01 -7.22 9.30
C PRO A 345 -7.72 -5.87 9.12
N LEU A 346 -6.95 -4.81 9.02
CA LEU A 346 -7.46 -3.45 8.78
C LEU A 346 -7.30 -3.10 7.30
N GLY A 347 -8.36 -2.55 6.72
CA GLY A 347 -8.37 -2.16 5.32
C GLY A 347 -8.42 -3.36 4.36
N THR A 348 -7.58 -3.31 3.34
CA THR A 348 -7.54 -4.25 2.22
C THR A 348 -6.18 -4.96 2.11
N ASP A 349 -5.70 -5.21 0.90
CA ASP A 349 -4.39 -5.77 0.59
C ASP A 349 -3.20 -4.97 1.13
N ARG A 350 -3.38 -3.67 1.44
CA ARG A 350 -2.35 -2.77 1.99
C ARG A 350 -2.09 -2.96 3.49
N CYS A 351 -2.72 -3.96 4.11
CA CYS A 351 -2.48 -4.32 5.52
C CYS A 351 -1.17 -5.08 5.75
N LEU A 352 -0.41 -5.37 4.71
CA LEU A 352 0.80 -6.19 4.74
C LEU A 352 2.04 -5.35 4.42
N LEU A 353 3.11 -5.56 5.19
CA LEU A 353 4.41 -4.94 4.98
C LEU A 353 5.53 -5.93 5.20
N SER A 354 6.41 -6.10 4.22
CA SER A 354 7.64 -6.86 4.39
C SER A 354 8.65 -6.03 5.19
N VAL A 355 9.11 -6.57 6.31
CA VAL A 355 10.10 -5.95 7.22
C VAL A 355 11.29 -6.89 7.35
N GLY A 356 12.34 -6.64 6.58
CA GLY A 356 13.47 -7.56 6.50
C GLY A 356 13.03 -8.93 5.95
N ALA A 357 13.31 -9.99 6.72
CA ALA A 357 12.89 -11.36 6.39
C ALA A 357 11.49 -11.72 6.92
N ASP A 358 10.81 -10.81 7.61
CA ASP A 358 9.48 -11.05 8.17
C ASP A 358 8.39 -10.30 7.41
N LEU A 359 7.14 -10.70 7.60
CA LEU A 359 5.96 -10.05 7.06
C LEU A 359 5.11 -9.55 8.22
N ALA A 360 4.93 -8.25 8.33
CA ALA A 360 4.07 -7.62 9.33
C ALA A 360 2.64 -7.53 8.81
N ILE A 361 1.68 -7.86 9.66
CA ILE A 361 0.24 -7.86 9.37
C ILE A 361 -0.44 -6.86 10.28
N MET A 362 -1.12 -5.87 9.71
CA MET A 362 -1.89 -4.86 10.42
C MET A 362 -3.27 -5.40 10.76
N THR A 363 -3.57 -5.51 12.06
CA THR A 363 -4.82 -6.10 12.57
C THR A 363 -5.43 -5.24 13.66
N THR A 364 -6.66 -5.57 14.05
CA THR A 364 -7.33 -4.96 15.21
C THR A 364 -6.54 -5.12 16.52
N ASP A 365 -5.74 -6.18 16.64
CA ASP A 365 -4.96 -6.48 17.84
C ASP A 365 -3.58 -5.79 17.84
N GLY A 366 -3.21 -5.14 16.72
CA GLY A 366 -1.92 -4.49 16.50
C GLY A 366 -1.27 -4.91 15.18
N ILE A 367 -0.06 -4.44 14.95
CA ILE A 367 0.79 -4.88 13.84
C ILE A 367 1.61 -6.07 14.32
N VAL A 368 1.32 -7.25 13.79
CA VAL A 368 1.88 -8.52 14.25
C VAL A 368 2.81 -9.11 13.18
N PRO A 369 4.10 -9.33 13.48
CA PRO A 369 4.98 -10.08 12.61
C PRO A 369 4.51 -11.53 12.47
N ILE A 370 4.57 -12.09 11.26
CA ILE A 370 4.08 -13.47 11.01
C ILE A 370 4.86 -14.51 11.83
N THR A 371 6.14 -14.29 12.09
CA THR A 371 6.94 -15.15 12.97
C THR A 371 6.36 -15.24 14.39
N LYS A 372 5.75 -14.18 14.89
CA LYS A 372 5.04 -14.17 16.18
C LYS A 372 3.67 -14.81 16.08
N ALA A 373 2.98 -14.59 14.96
CA ALA A 373 1.68 -15.23 14.68
C ALA A 373 1.75 -16.76 14.67
N VAL A 374 2.85 -17.30 14.17
CA VAL A 374 3.12 -18.75 14.10
C VAL A 374 3.48 -19.34 15.48
N GLN A 375 4.11 -18.54 16.36
CA GLN A 375 4.61 -19.00 17.67
C GLN A 375 3.61 -18.80 18.81
N LEU A 376 2.69 -17.86 18.69
CA LEU A 376 1.78 -17.45 19.75
C LEU A 376 0.33 -17.68 19.34
N ASP A 377 -0.50 -18.07 20.27
CA ASP A 377 -1.95 -18.03 20.06
C ASP A 377 -2.48 -16.58 20.05
N ARG A 378 -3.70 -16.36 19.59
CA ARG A 378 -4.28 -15.02 19.48
C ARG A 378 -4.30 -14.25 20.82
N GLY A 379 -4.47 -14.93 21.95
CA GLY A 379 -4.51 -14.29 23.27
C GLY A 379 -3.18 -13.63 23.66
N ALA A 380 -2.07 -14.14 23.13
CA ALA A 380 -0.73 -13.65 23.41
C ALA A 380 -0.12 -12.79 22.29
N THR A 381 -0.72 -12.74 21.08
CA THR A 381 -0.17 -12.02 19.93
C THR A 381 -0.04 -10.52 20.13
N SER A 382 -0.93 -9.90 20.91
CA SER A 382 -0.84 -8.48 21.26
C SER A 382 0.43 -8.12 22.04
N LEU A 383 1.00 -9.07 22.81
CA LEU A 383 2.26 -8.90 23.53
C LEU A 383 3.47 -8.93 22.56
N GLY A 384 3.34 -9.65 21.46
CA GLY A 384 4.33 -9.73 20.40
C GLY A 384 4.15 -8.70 19.27
N ALA A 385 3.11 -7.86 19.37
CA ALA A 385 2.86 -6.84 18.35
C ALA A 385 3.92 -5.73 18.40
N ILE A 386 4.33 -5.26 17.23
CA ILE A 386 5.24 -4.12 17.08
C ILE A 386 4.63 -2.86 17.73
N THR A 387 3.30 -2.75 17.70
CA THR A 387 2.51 -1.67 18.30
C THR A 387 2.26 -1.80 19.80
N ALA A 388 2.88 -2.76 20.50
CA ALA A 388 2.62 -3.00 21.92
C ALA A 388 2.78 -1.73 22.79
N LYS A 389 3.81 -0.91 22.52
CA LYS A 389 4.06 0.35 23.21
C LYS A 389 2.95 1.40 23.08
N ILE A 390 2.18 1.34 22.00
CA ILE A 390 1.04 2.24 21.70
C ILE A 390 -0.29 1.48 21.69
N GLY A 391 -0.34 0.30 22.28
CA GLY A 391 -1.49 -0.62 22.24
C GLY A 391 -2.82 -0.05 22.68
N PRO A 392 -2.91 0.72 23.78
CA PRO A 392 -4.14 1.40 24.18
C PRO A 392 -4.66 2.35 23.09
N THR A 393 -3.82 3.26 22.61
CA THR A 393 -4.20 4.19 21.54
C THR A 393 -4.50 3.47 20.24
N TRP A 394 -3.78 2.39 19.91
CA TRP A 394 -4.10 1.57 18.75
C TRP A 394 -5.55 1.09 18.76
N ARG A 395 -6.00 0.51 19.88
CA ARG A 395 -7.39 0.01 20.02
C ARG A 395 -8.42 1.14 19.91
N GLU A 396 -8.16 2.29 20.53
CA GLU A 396 -9.01 3.48 20.43
C GLU A 396 -9.12 3.98 19.00
N THR A 397 -7.99 4.07 18.29
CA THR A 397 -7.94 4.48 16.88
C THR A 397 -8.72 3.53 15.99
N VAL A 398 -8.52 2.22 16.14
CA VAL A 398 -9.25 1.21 15.35
C VAL A 398 -10.75 1.27 15.63
N ALA A 399 -11.15 1.48 16.89
CA ALA A 399 -12.57 1.63 17.25
C ALA A 399 -13.20 2.89 16.64
N ALA A 400 -12.45 3.99 16.55
CA ALA A 400 -12.93 5.27 16.01
C ALA A 400 -12.91 5.30 14.48
N ALA A 401 -11.84 4.81 13.85
CA ALA A 401 -11.66 4.86 12.39
C ALA A 401 -12.35 3.71 11.64
N GLY A 402 -12.74 2.64 12.36
CA GLY A 402 -13.28 1.43 11.74
C GLY A 402 -12.21 0.57 11.05
N THR A 403 -12.63 -0.59 10.54
CA THR A 403 -11.70 -1.62 10.03
C THR A 403 -11.69 -1.76 8.52
N THR A 404 -12.64 -1.16 7.80
CA THR A 404 -12.91 -1.44 6.38
C THR A 404 -12.45 -0.36 5.41
N SER A 405 -11.92 0.76 5.90
CA SER A 405 -11.43 1.84 5.03
C SER A 405 -10.23 1.38 4.19
N GLU A 406 -10.26 1.67 2.89
CA GLU A 406 -9.16 1.39 1.96
C GLU A 406 -7.93 2.28 2.19
N GLU A 407 -8.06 3.34 2.98
CA GLU A 407 -6.98 4.25 3.34
C GLU A 407 -6.03 3.69 4.42
N TRP A 408 -6.44 2.63 5.15
CA TRP A 408 -5.53 1.89 6.01
C TRP A 408 -4.38 1.33 5.17
N GLN A 409 -3.18 1.78 5.41
CA GLN A 409 -2.01 1.33 4.68
C GLN A 409 -0.78 1.22 5.58
N LEU A 410 -0.06 0.11 5.44
CA LEU A 410 1.32 -0.02 5.89
C LEU A 410 2.27 0.35 4.74
N SER A 411 3.21 1.23 5.01
CA SER A 411 4.26 1.61 4.06
C SER A 411 5.62 1.68 4.76
N SER A 412 6.68 1.61 3.99
CA SER A 412 8.04 1.77 4.51
C SER A 412 8.81 2.80 3.71
N PHE A 413 9.68 3.53 4.42
CA PHE A 413 10.66 4.42 3.83
C PHE A 413 12.06 4.08 4.38
N PRO A 414 12.74 3.10 3.77
CA PRO A 414 14.03 2.59 4.26
C PRO A 414 15.12 3.65 4.31
N ALA A 415 15.13 4.61 3.37
CA ALA A 415 16.11 5.70 3.34
C ALA A 415 16.13 6.57 4.61
N ARG A 416 15.05 6.56 5.40
CA ARG A 416 14.92 7.26 6.68
C ARG A 416 14.55 6.32 7.83
N GLN A 417 14.66 5.01 7.62
CA GLN A 417 14.36 3.98 8.65
C GLN A 417 12.94 4.12 9.22
N MET A 418 11.95 4.40 8.36
CA MET A 418 10.58 4.61 8.77
C MET A 418 9.67 3.47 8.33
N ALA A 419 8.81 3.02 9.22
CA ALA A 419 7.58 2.31 8.91
C ALA A 419 6.41 3.23 9.21
N ILE A 420 5.50 3.38 8.25
CA ILE A 420 4.40 4.35 8.27
C ILE A 420 3.07 3.60 8.25
N VAL A 421 2.22 3.90 9.22
CA VAL A 421 0.82 3.49 9.23
C VAL A 421 -0.01 4.69 8.82
N ASN A 422 -0.61 4.66 7.64
CA ASN A 422 -1.60 5.65 7.25
C ASN A 422 -2.93 5.34 7.93
N LEU A 423 -3.53 6.35 8.54
CA LEU A 423 -4.85 6.24 9.15
C LEU A 423 -5.90 6.79 8.19
N PRO A 424 -7.15 6.28 8.23
CA PRO A 424 -8.23 6.84 7.43
C PRO A 424 -8.43 8.34 7.65
N SER A 425 -8.68 9.07 6.57
CA SER A 425 -8.92 10.52 6.59
C SER A 425 -10.11 10.91 7.45
N SER A 426 -11.09 10.01 7.63
CA SER A 426 -12.21 10.17 8.55
C SER A 426 -11.79 10.28 10.02
N PHE A 427 -10.64 9.75 10.40
CA PHE A 427 -10.04 9.89 11.73
C PHE A 427 -9.22 11.19 11.86
N GLY A 428 -8.72 11.71 10.74
CA GLY A 428 -7.89 12.91 10.64
C GLY A 428 -6.58 12.68 9.89
N PRO A 429 -5.82 13.75 9.59
CA PRO A 429 -4.58 13.67 8.84
C PRO A 429 -3.44 13.17 9.74
N TYR A 430 -3.52 11.93 10.18
CA TYR A 430 -2.56 11.32 11.11
C TYR A 430 -1.88 10.10 10.50
N GLN A 431 -0.58 9.99 10.75
CA GLN A 431 0.20 8.76 10.51
C GLN A 431 0.90 8.36 11.81
N TYR A 432 0.88 7.07 12.12
CA TYR A 432 1.74 6.51 13.15
C TYR A 432 3.03 6.05 12.50
N VAL A 433 4.14 6.59 12.97
CA VAL A 433 5.46 6.35 12.36
C VAL A 433 6.38 5.70 13.37
N MET A 434 7.03 4.62 12.95
CA MET A 434 8.00 3.90 13.77
C MET A 434 9.38 4.01 13.14
N ASN A 435 10.36 4.28 13.96
CA ASN A 435 11.75 4.08 13.59
C ASN A 435 12.05 2.57 13.57
N THR A 436 12.42 2.03 12.40
CA THR A 436 12.62 0.58 12.19
C THR A 436 13.91 0.06 12.85
N GLU A 437 14.85 0.94 13.21
CA GLU A 437 16.07 0.58 13.93
C GLU A 437 15.83 0.42 15.44
N THR A 438 15.10 1.39 16.04
CA THR A 438 14.91 1.45 17.49
C THR A 438 13.58 0.88 17.97
N GLY A 439 12.60 0.73 17.07
CA GLY A 439 11.22 0.39 17.42
C GLY A 439 10.49 1.48 18.21
N ALA A 440 10.98 2.72 18.14
CA ALA A 440 10.37 3.88 18.78
C ALA A 440 9.29 4.48 17.87
N TRP A 441 8.13 4.81 18.47
CA TRP A 441 6.97 5.35 17.76
C TRP A 441 6.90 6.88 17.91
N CYS A 442 6.29 7.52 16.94
CA CYS A 442 5.83 8.91 16.99
C CYS A 442 4.57 9.06 16.13
N ARG A 443 3.98 10.23 16.13
CA ARG A 443 2.82 10.56 15.31
C ARG A 443 3.16 11.73 14.39
N PHE A 444 2.94 11.56 13.08
CA PHE A 444 2.94 12.68 12.14
C PHE A 444 1.52 13.22 12.03
N VAL A 445 1.40 14.52 12.05
CA VAL A 445 0.14 15.26 12.05
C VAL A 445 0.20 16.34 10.97
N GLY A 446 -0.90 16.48 10.24
CA GLY A 446 -1.02 17.53 9.22
C GLY A 446 -0.68 17.09 7.79
N MET A 447 -0.33 15.82 7.57
CA MET A 447 -0.15 15.27 6.22
C MET A 447 -1.46 14.64 5.74
N PRO A 448 -2.17 15.22 4.74
CA PRO A 448 -3.48 14.74 4.29
C PRO A 448 -3.35 13.59 3.30
N ALA A 449 -2.66 12.52 3.70
CA ALA A 449 -2.32 11.43 2.81
C ALA A 449 -3.46 10.40 2.71
N SER A 450 -3.90 10.10 1.50
CA SER A 450 -4.81 9.00 1.16
C SER A 450 -4.04 7.70 0.88
N CYS A 451 -2.82 7.78 0.35
CA CYS A 451 -1.96 6.63 0.03
C CYS A 451 -0.49 7.03 0.02
N TRP A 452 0.39 6.04 0.17
CA TRP A 452 1.84 6.21 0.21
C TRP A 452 2.54 5.31 -0.79
N ALA A 453 3.66 5.81 -1.36
CA ALA A 453 4.57 5.00 -2.16
C ALA A 453 6.01 5.54 -2.07
N THR A 454 6.97 4.63 -2.19
CA THR A 454 8.39 4.98 -2.31
C THR A 454 8.84 4.74 -3.75
N TRP A 455 9.52 5.74 -4.34
CA TRP A 455 10.07 5.66 -5.68
C TRP A 455 11.42 6.38 -5.74
N GLN A 456 12.46 5.70 -6.21
CA GLN A 456 13.83 6.23 -6.29
C GLN A 456 14.33 6.84 -4.96
N ASP A 457 14.16 6.10 -3.87
CA ASP A 457 14.52 6.52 -2.51
C ASP A 457 13.88 7.85 -2.05
N ARG A 458 12.77 8.23 -2.69
CA ARG A 458 11.91 9.38 -2.33
C ARG A 458 10.56 8.86 -1.89
N LEU A 459 9.97 9.54 -0.92
CA LEU A 459 8.67 9.19 -0.35
C LEU A 459 7.59 10.09 -0.93
N PHE A 460 6.52 9.50 -1.46
CA PHE A 460 5.39 10.22 -2.04
C PHE A 460 4.09 9.82 -1.37
N PHE A 461 3.15 10.76 -1.32
CA PHE A 461 1.77 10.46 -0.95
C PHE A 461 0.79 11.15 -1.89
N GLY A 462 -0.35 10.49 -2.09
CA GLY A 462 -1.51 11.06 -2.75
C GLY A 462 -2.43 11.73 -1.75
N ALA A 463 -3.12 12.78 -2.14
CA ALA A 463 -4.03 13.52 -1.29
C ALA A 463 -5.40 13.74 -1.95
N GLY A 464 -6.40 14.03 -1.11
CA GLY A 464 -7.78 14.25 -1.53
C GLY A 464 -8.00 15.48 -2.42
N ASP A 465 -7.03 16.40 -2.46
CA ASP A 465 -7.07 17.59 -3.31
C ASP A 465 -6.61 17.35 -4.77
N GLY A 466 -6.31 16.11 -5.12
CA GLY A 466 -5.82 15.76 -6.46
C GLY A 466 -4.36 16.13 -6.69
N THR A 467 -3.56 16.13 -5.65
CA THR A 467 -2.13 16.42 -5.69
C THR A 467 -1.33 15.21 -5.22
N VAL A 468 -0.23 14.92 -5.88
CA VAL A 468 0.82 14.04 -5.36
C VAL A 468 1.88 14.90 -4.70
N TYR A 469 2.16 14.63 -3.45
CA TYR A 469 3.18 15.31 -2.66
C TYR A 469 4.42 14.44 -2.50
N GLU A 470 5.58 15.08 -2.45
CA GLU A 470 6.82 14.47 -1.98
C GLU A 470 6.98 14.80 -0.48
N ALA A 471 7.09 13.78 0.35
CA ALA A 471 7.27 13.89 1.79
C ALA A 471 8.75 13.78 2.19
N GLU A 472 9.03 14.13 3.45
CA GLU A 472 10.37 14.14 4.05
C GLU A 472 11.34 15.09 3.32
N VAL A 473 10.82 16.22 2.82
CA VAL A 473 11.57 17.27 2.12
C VAL A 473 11.24 18.65 2.70
N GLY A 474 12.25 19.51 2.78
CA GLY A 474 12.07 20.88 3.28
C GLY A 474 11.76 20.95 4.78
N ALA A 475 11.48 22.17 5.25
CA ALA A 475 11.23 22.49 6.66
C ALA A 475 9.79 22.97 6.94
N ASN A 476 8.89 22.81 5.98
CA ASN A 476 7.49 23.23 6.09
C ASN A 476 6.58 22.32 5.27
N ASP A 477 5.29 22.38 5.52
CA ASP A 477 4.24 21.63 4.84
C ASP A 477 3.69 22.48 3.69
N ASN A 478 4.32 22.37 2.51
CA ASN A 478 3.94 23.12 1.31
C ASN A 478 3.72 24.63 1.57
N GLY A 479 4.65 25.24 2.32
CA GLY A 479 4.60 26.66 2.69
C GLY A 479 3.98 26.94 4.07
N VAL A 480 3.41 25.95 4.74
CA VAL A 480 2.83 26.08 6.09
C VAL A 480 3.84 25.58 7.13
N ALA A 481 3.95 26.28 8.26
CA ALA A 481 4.82 25.84 9.36
C ALA A 481 4.36 24.50 9.95
N ILE A 482 5.31 23.67 10.32
CA ILE A 482 5.04 22.39 10.99
C ILE A 482 4.85 22.65 12.49
N ASP A 483 3.65 22.38 13.01
CA ASP A 483 3.42 22.37 14.45
C ASP A 483 3.93 21.06 15.05
N ALA A 484 4.91 21.16 15.96
CA ALA A 484 5.48 20.01 16.63
C ALA A 484 5.22 20.10 18.14
N LEU A 485 4.70 19.00 18.72
CA LEU A 485 4.35 18.93 20.13
C LEU A 485 5.00 17.73 20.81
N MET A 486 5.66 17.96 21.93
CA MET A 486 6.25 16.92 22.75
C MET A 486 5.81 17.07 24.20
N VAL A 487 5.22 16.01 24.76
CA VAL A 487 4.91 15.87 26.17
C VAL A 487 5.68 14.69 26.72
N GLY A 488 6.78 14.96 27.43
CA GLY A 488 7.65 13.91 27.99
C GLY A 488 7.07 13.24 29.22
N ALA A 489 7.79 12.25 29.72
CA ALA A 489 7.51 11.59 30.97
C ALA A 489 7.53 12.59 32.14
N TRP A 490 6.71 12.33 33.15
CA TRP A 490 6.72 13.16 34.36
C TRP A 490 8.06 13.08 35.09
N SER A 491 8.66 14.22 35.37
CA SER A 491 9.93 14.29 36.13
C SER A 491 9.73 15.04 37.44
N ARG A 492 10.17 14.43 38.54
CA ARG A 492 10.27 15.08 39.85
C ARG A 492 11.50 15.94 40.01
N TYR A 493 12.35 16.03 38.98
CA TYR A 493 13.63 16.76 39.00
C TYR A 493 14.51 16.44 40.22
N GLY A 494 14.56 15.16 40.61
CA GLY A 494 15.38 14.62 41.67
C GLY A 494 14.68 14.45 43.01
N ASP A 495 14.27 15.52 43.66
CA ASP A 495 13.62 15.49 44.97
C ASP A 495 12.13 15.87 44.84
N GLY A 496 11.24 14.96 45.27
CA GLY A 496 9.77 15.13 45.21
C GLY A 496 9.22 16.05 46.30
N LEU A 497 10.00 16.42 47.31
CA LEU A 497 9.55 17.18 48.46
C LEU A 497 9.90 18.68 48.39
N SER A 498 10.82 19.07 47.50
CA SER A 498 11.25 20.47 47.37
C SER A 498 10.48 21.23 46.33
N THR A 499 10.12 22.49 46.62
CA THR A 499 9.55 23.41 45.62
C THR A 499 10.57 23.69 44.54
N LYS A 500 10.15 23.52 43.27
CA LYS A 500 10.97 23.78 42.07
C LYS A 500 10.63 25.17 41.51
N LEU A 501 11.66 25.93 41.20
CA LEU A 501 11.50 27.19 40.46
C LEU A 501 12.28 27.09 39.16
N SER A 502 11.54 26.99 38.03
CA SER A 502 12.13 27.06 36.70
C SER A 502 12.44 28.50 36.34
N LYS A 503 13.71 28.86 36.25
CA LYS A 503 14.17 30.21 35.87
C LYS A 503 14.47 30.36 34.39
N LEU A 504 14.78 29.26 33.71
CA LEU A 504 15.09 29.24 32.30
C LEU A 504 14.77 27.86 31.72
N ILE A 505 14.04 27.78 30.64
CA ILE A 505 13.87 26.61 29.82
C ILE A 505 14.50 26.98 28.47
N GLY A 506 15.60 26.32 28.12
CA GLY A 506 16.24 26.47 26.81
C GLY A 506 15.98 25.21 25.98
N VAL A 507 15.48 25.39 24.76
CA VAL A 507 15.41 24.33 23.76
C VAL A 507 16.48 24.62 22.72
N THR A 508 17.44 23.72 22.58
CA THR A 508 18.40 23.78 21.46
C THR A 508 17.86 22.95 20.33
N ALA A 509 17.38 23.62 19.28
CA ALA A 509 17.04 22.99 18.01
C ALA A 509 18.25 23.03 17.09
N GLN A 510 18.64 21.91 16.51
CA GLN A 510 19.67 21.80 15.47
C GLN A 510 19.02 21.55 14.12
#